data_38f034ae12cb8b6e7f6bc8081f470001
#
_entry.id   38f034ae12cb8b6e7f6bc8081f470001
#
_cell.length_a   1.000
_cell.length_b   1.000
_cell.length_c   1.000
_cell.angle_alpha   90.00
_cell.angle_beta   90.00
_cell.angle_gamma   90.00
#
_symmetry.space_group_name_H-M   'P 1'
#
loop_
_entity.id
_entity.type
_entity.pdbx_description
1 polymer ?
#
loop_
_entity_poly.entity_id
_entity_poly.type
_entity_poly.pdbx_seq_one_letter_code
_entity_poly.pdbx_strand_id
1 'polypeptide(L)'
;MKPYFIKTPILFKFLFSNWVWRLSSKEKVLYLTFDDGPTPGITEWTLNELRKYKAKATFFCIGKNIGEHPEIFQKIIEENHAVGNHTNNHLNGWKTKTAAYLQNIEESEKYFEEYATLKAVTLSAVEGQNLKLFRPPYGRLSFSQSKKIRKMGYKIIMWDVLSADFDTEISNEKCLENVIRNIENGSIIVFHDSIKASEKLKFVLPKVLEYYSYQGFNFRSIE
;
A
#
# COMPACT_ATOMS: atom_id res chain seq x y z
N MET A 1 24.21 0.45 -9.66
CA MET A 1 22.85 0.88 -10.13
C MET A 1 21.84 0.37 -9.13
N LYS A 2 20.96 1.23 -8.60
CA LYS A 2 19.94 0.80 -7.62
C LYS A 2 18.94 -0.13 -8.30
N PRO A 3 18.50 -1.24 -7.67
CA PRO A 3 17.68 -2.27 -8.33
C PRO A 3 16.19 -1.92 -8.39
N TYR A 4 15.82 -0.63 -8.39
CA TYR A 4 14.44 -0.16 -8.42
C TYR A 4 14.27 1.11 -9.27
N PHE A 5 13.05 1.33 -9.77
CA PHE A 5 12.65 2.55 -10.49
C PHE A 5 11.83 3.44 -9.58
N ILE A 6 12.14 4.73 -9.56
CA ILE A 6 11.34 5.75 -8.85
C ILE A 6 10.01 5.97 -9.56
N LYS A 7 10.04 6.20 -10.87
CA LYS A 7 8.85 6.21 -11.73
C LYS A 7 8.80 4.91 -12.50
N THR A 8 7.71 4.18 -12.39
CA THR A 8 7.54 2.92 -13.13
C THR A 8 7.50 3.18 -14.64
N PRO A 9 8.42 2.60 -15.44
CA PRO A 9 8.43 2.79 -16.88
C PRO A 9 7.14 2.31 -17.55
N ILE A 10 6.67 3.04 -18.56
CA ILE A 10 5.43 2.73 -19.27
C ILE A 10 5.43 1.33 -19.89
N LEU A 11 6.61 0.85 -20.32
CA LEU A 11 6.78 -0.49 -20.87
C LEU A 11 6.38 -1.57 -19.86
N PHE A 12 6.75 -1.42 -18.57
CA PHE A 12 6.33 -2.37 -17.52
C PHE A 12 4.83 -2.35 -17.31
N LYS A 13 4.21 -1.17 -17.32
CA LYS A 13 2.75 -1.01 -17.19
C LYS A 13 2.02 -1.69 -18.34
N PHE A 14 2.57 -1.64 -19.53
CA PHE A 14 2.02 -2.31 -20.72
C PHE A 14 2.20 -3.84 -20.66
N LEU A 15 3.41 -4.33 -20.36
CA LEU A 15 3.71 -5.76 -20.27
C LEU A 15 2.92 -6.47 -19.17
N PHE A 16 2.62 -5.77 -18.08
CA PHE A 16 1.85 -6.28 -16.94
C PHE A 16 0.52 -5.52 -16.79
N SER A 17 -0.21 -5.36 -17.90
CA SER A 17 -1.49 -4.63 -17.95
C SER A 17 -2.60 -5.24 -17.09
N ASN A 18 -2.46 -6.50 -16.66
CA ASN A 18 -3.35 -7.15 -15.70
C ASN A 18 -3.11 -6.73 -14.22
N TRP A 19 -2.11 -5.88 -13.97
CA TRP A 19 -1.81 -5.30 -12.66
C TRP A 19 -2.16 -3.82 -12.66
N VAL A 20 -2.54 -3.29 -11.51
CA VAL A 20 -2.89 -1.87 -11.39
C VAL A 20 -1.67 -1.07 -11.00
N TRP A 21 -1.28 -0.12 -11.83
CA TRP A 21 -0.11 0.73 -11.63
C TRP A 21 -0.49 2.17 -11.31
N ARG A 22 -1.66 2.58 -11.79
CA ARG A 22 -2.21 3.92 -11.69
C ARG A 22 -3.72 3.82 -11.87
N LEU A 23 -4.47 4.73 -11.28
CA LEU A 23 -5.92 4.80 -11.45
C LEU A 23 -6.28 6.04 -12.27
N SER A 24 -7.24 5.86 -13.18
CA SER A 24 -7.75 6.99 -13.97
C SER A 24 -8.71 7.82 -13.12
N SER A 25 -8.55 9.15 -13.16
CA SER A 25 -9.46 10.08 -12.53
C SER A 25 -9.59 11.35 -13.38
N LYS A 26 -10.82 11.88 -13.48
CA LYS A 26 -11.09 13.21 -14.05
C LYS A 26 -10.76 14.32 -13.05
N GLU A 27 -10.81 14.01 -11.75
CA GLU A 27 -10.48 14.90 -10.65
C GLU A 27 -8.99 14.79 -10.32
N LYS A 28 -8.43 15.80 -9.65
CA LYS A 28 -7.07 15.74 -9.09
C LYS A 28 -7.06 14.80 -7.89
N VAL A 29 -6.65 13.55 -8.10
CA VAL A 29 -6.62 12.51 -7.08
C VAL A 29 -5.25 11.84 -7.02
N LEU A 30 -4.78 11.59 -5.80
CA LEU A 30 -3.60 10.79 -5.52
C LEU A 30 -3.98 9.61 -4.61
N TYR A 31 -3.27 8.49 -4.79
CA TYR A 31 -3.46 7.27 -4.01
C TYR A 31 -2.20 6.99 -3.21
N LEU A 32 -2.19 7.46 -1.95
CA LEU A 32 -1.11 7.14 -1.02
C LEU A 32 -1.26 5.71 -0.54
N THR A 33 -0.18 4.95 -0.57
CA THR A 33 -0.17 3.57 -0.10
C THR A 33 1.00 3.33 0.84
N PHE A 34 0.77 2.52 1.88
CA PHE A 34 1.75 2.19 2.91
C PHE A 34 1.91 0.68 2.96
N ASP A 35 3.15 0.21 2.89
CA ASP A 35 3.50 -1.21 2.92
C ASP A 35 4.20 -1.54 4.25
N ASP A 36 4.20 -2.83 4.64
CA ASP A 36 4.88 -3.45 5.78
C ASP A 36 4.19 -3.34 7.14
N GLY A 37 3.25 -2.41 7.35
CA GLY A 37 2.52 -2.26 8.61
C GLY A 37 1.57 -3.43 8.96
N PRO A 38 0.82 -3.33 10.05
CA PRO A 38 0.88 -2.26 11.03
C PRO A 38 2.14 -2.32 11.89
N THR A 39 2.72 -1.15 12.19
CA THR A 39 3.91 -1.01 13.04
C THR A 39 3.63 -0.02 14.18
N PRO A 40 3.77 -0.44 15.45
CA PRO A 40 3.51 0.43 16.60
C PRO A 40 4.22 1.78 16.54
N GLY A 41 3.49 2.84 16.85
CA GLY A 41 3.99 4.21 16.86
C GLY A 41 4.22 4.82 15.46
N ILE A 42 4.43 4.01 14.42
CA ILE A 42 4.67 4.51 13.05
C ILE A 42 3.37 4.54 12.27
N THR A 43 2.63 3.44 12.22
CA THR A 43 1.32 3.40 11.57
C THR A 43 0.35 4.39 12.22
N GLU A 44 0.32 4.47 13.55
CA GLU A 44 -0.52 5.43 14.29
C GLU A 44 -0.12 6.88 14.01
N TRP A 45 1.18 7.18 13.93
CA TRP A 45 1.67 8.48 13.51
C TRP A 45 1.21 8.81 12.07
N THR A 46 1.30 7.84 11.15
CA THR A 46 0.86 7.98 9.76
C THR A 46 -0.63 8.31 9.68
N LEU A 47 -1.48 7.60 10.44
CA LEU A 47 -2.91 7.88 10.55
C LEU A 47 -3.18 9.31 11.03
N ASN A 48 -2.43 9.75 12.06
CA ASN A 48 -2.55 11.12 12.56
C ASN A 48 -2.20 12.17 11.51
N GLU A 49 -1.15 11.95 10.69
CA GLU A 49 -0.80 12.87 9.60
C GLU A 49 -1.87 12.91 8.52
N LEU A 50 -2.37 11.75 8.10
CA LEU A 50 -3.44 11.66 7.09
C LEU A 50 -4.73 12.39 7.53
N ARG A 51 -5.07 12.29 8.81
CA ARG A 51 -6.26 12.91 9.40
C ARG A 51 -6.24 14.43 9.30
N LYS A 52 -5.06 15.08 9.45
CA LYS A 52 -4.92 16.54 9.34
C LYS A 52 -5.39 17.07 7.98
N TYR A 53 -5.27 16.26 6.93
CA TYR A 53 -5.63 16.61 5.56
C TYR A 53 -6.92 15.90 5.08
N LYS A 54 -7.65 15.24 5.97
CA LYS A 54 -8.81 14.39 5.62
C LYS A 54 -8.47 13.37 4.53
N ALA A 55 -7.19 13.00 4.42
CA ALA A 55 -6.67 12.09 3.42
C ALA A 55 -7.09 10.66 3.73
N LYS A 56 -7.47 9.90 2.68
CA LYS A 56 -7.65 8.45 2.75
C LYS A 56 -6.50 7.77 2.00
N ALA A 57 -6.12 6.59 2.47
CA ALA A 57 -4.98 5.84 1.96
C ALA A 57 -5.29 4.33 1.92
N THR A 58 -4.38 3.56 1.34
CA THR A 58 -4.46 2.10 1.35
C THR A 58 -3.23 1.53 2.04
N PHE A 59 -3.44 0.64 3.02
CA PHE A 59 -2.39 -0.02 3.76
C PHE A 59 -2.27 -1.49 3.32
N PHE A 60 -1.11 -1.86 2.78
CA PHE A 60 -0.80 -3.25 2.44
C PHE A 60 -0.10 -3.90 3.63
N CYS A 61 -0.89 -4.58 4.44
CA CYS A 61 -0.48 -5.08 5.74
C CYS A 61 0.14 -6.48 5.65
N ILE A 62 1.19 -6.72 6.43
CA ILE A 62 1.77 -8.05 6.67
C ILE A 62 0.86 -8.78 7.67
N GLY A 63 0.38 -9.98 7.33
CA GLY A 63 -0.55 -10.73 8.17
C GLY A 63 -0.02 -10.96 9.60
N LYS A 64 1.25 -11.35 9.73
CA LYS A 64 1.88 -11.51 11.05
C LYS A 64 1.79 -10.23 11.90
N ASN A 65 2.02 -9.07 11.31
CA ASN A 65 1.94 -7.79 12.02
C ASN A 65 0.50 -7.46 12.43
N ILE A 66 -0.50 -7.84 11.62
CA ILE A 66 -1.91 -7.72 12.01
C ILE A 66 -2.19 -8.56 13.26
N GLY A 67 -1.71 -9.83 13.28
CA GLY A 67 -1.88 -10.72 14.44
C GLY A 67 -1.16 -10.23 15.70
N GLU A 68 -0.02 -9.55 15.56
CA GLU A 68 0.73 -8.97 16.67
C GLU A 68 0.14 -7.62 17.16
N HIS A 69 -0.52 -6.86 16.29
CA HIS A 69 -1.03 -5.51 16.58
C HIS A 69 -2.44 -5.28 16.01
N PRO A 70 -3.43 -6.12 16.39
CA PRO A 70 -4.79 -6.06 15.85
C PRO A 70 -5.47 -4.73 16.16
N GLU A 71 -5.16 -4.09 17.29
CA GLU A 71 -5.72 -2.80 17.68
C GLU A 71 -5.29 -1.65 16.72
N ILE A 72 -4.08 -1.75 16.13
CA ILE A 72 -3.63 -0.76 15.14
C ILE A 72 -4.30 -1.01 13.81
N PHE A 73 -4.43 -2.28 13.41
CA PHE A 73 -5.16 -2.66 12.20
C PHE A 73 -6.64 -2.21 12.26
N GLN A 74 -7.29 -2.35 13.41
CA GLN A 74 -8.64 -1.86 13.61
C GLN A 74 -8.74 -0.35 13.43
N LYS A 75 -7.79 0.45 13.97
CA LYS A 75 -7.74 1.90 13.75
C LYS A 75 -7.66 2.27 12.28
N ILE A 76 -6.86 1.54 11.46
CA ILE A 76 -6.80 1.77 10.00
C ILE A 76 -8.20 1.66 9.38
N ILE A 77 -8.93 0.62 9.74
CA ILE A 77 -10.28 0.36 9.22
C ILE A 77 -11.29 1.39 9.76
N GLU A 78 -11.25 1.69 11.04
CA GLU A 78 -12.14 2.66 11.70
C GLU A 78 -12.02 4.06 11.12
N GLU A 79 -10.83 4.44 10.69
CA GLU A 79 -10.59 5.70 10.01
C GLU A 79 -10.94 5.66 8.51
N ASN A 80 -11.59 4.59 8.04
CA ASN A 80 -12.02 4.40 6.65
C ASN A 80 -10.87 4.47 5.64
N HIS A 81 -9.72 3.89 5.98
CA HIS A 81 -8.68 3.56 5.03
C HIS A 81 -8.94 2.18 4.42
N ALA A 82 -8.48 1.95 3.19
CA ALA A 82 -8.52 0.63 2.60
C ALA A 82 -7.35 -0.22 3.10
N VAL A 83 -7.53 -1.53 3.11
CA VAL A 83 -6.48 -2.49 3.48
C VAL A 83 -6.28 -3.50 2.36
N GLY A 84 -5.05 -3.99 2.20
CA GLY A 84 -4.68 -5.02 1.24
C GLY A 84 -3.67 -5.99 1.83
N ASN A 85 -3.64 -7.21 1.28
CA ASN A 85 -2.75 -8.28 1.72
C ASN A 85 -1.32 -8.08 1.19
N HIS A 86 -0.32 -8.13 2.10
CA HIS A 86 1.12 -8.05 1.77
C HIS A 86 1.87 -9.33 2.14
N THR A 87 1.22 -10.50 2.04
CA THR A 87 1.63 -11.80 2.54
C THR A 87 1.70 -11.88 4.08
N ASN A 88 1.82 -13.08 4.63
CA ASN A 88 1.92 -13.23 6.08
C ASN A 88 3.32 -12.91 6.65
N ASN A 89 4.38 -13.22 5.87
CA ASN A 89 5.76 -13.12 6.33
C ASN A 89 6.63 -12.28 5.39
N HIS A 90 6.06 -11.37 4.60
CA HIS A 90 6.77 -10.52 3.64
C HIS A 90 7.65 -11.33 2.65
N LEU A 91 7.10 -12.44 2.11
CA LEU A 91 7.85 -13.37 1.26
C LEU A 91 8.15 -12.78 -0.13
N ASN A 92 9.38 -13.02 -0.60
CA ASN A 92 9.76 -12.65 -1.97
C ASN A 92 9.25 -13.70 -2.97
N GLY A 93 8.31 -13.29 -3.85
CA GLY A 93 7.68 -14.20 -4.79
C GLY A 93 8.66 -14.91 -5.73
N TRP A 94 9.73 -14.23 -6.18
CA TRP A 94 10.73 -14.88 -7.04
C TRP A 94 11.59 -15.93 -6.33
N LYS A 95 11.71 -15.83 -5.01
CA LYS A 95 12.51 -16.75 -4.18
C LYS A 95 11.68 -17.83 -3.50
N THR A 96 10.36 -17.79 -3.67
CA THR A 96 9.44 -18.70 -2.96
C THR A 96 8.68 -19.56 -3.96
N LYS A 97 8.60 -20.87 -3.71
CA LYS A 97 7.77 -21.79 -4.52
C LYS A 97 6.33 -21.36 -4.51
N THR A 98 5.65 -21.46 -5.66
CA THR A 98 4.28 -20.96 -5.83
C THR A 98 3.31 -21.47 -4.76
N ALA A 99 3.34 -22.76 -4.42
CA ALA A 99 2.44 -23.31 -3.40
C ALA A 99 2.63 -22.64 -2.03
N ALA A 100 3.88 -22.54 -1.56
CA ALA A 100 4.21 -21.89 -0.29
C ALA A 100 3.88 -20.38 -0.29
N TYR A 101 4.05 -19.71 -1.43
CA TYR A 101 3.69 -18.31 -1.56
C TYR A 101 2.17 -18.07 -1.44
N LEU A 102 1.37 -18.93 -2.09
CA LEU A 102 -0.09 -18.85 -2.00
C LEU A 102 -0.59 -19.19 -0.60
N GLN A 103 -0.05 -20.26 0.01
CA GLN A 103 -0.35 -20.59 1.40
C GLN A 103 -0.08 -19.42 2.35
N ASN A 104 1.03 -18.70 2.15
CA ASN A 104 1.38 -17.55 2.97
C ASN A 104 0.41 -16.36 2.77
N ILE A 105 -0.18 -16.20 1.59
CA ILE A 105 -1.27 -15.23 1.35
C ILE A 105 -2.54 -15.66 2.09
N GLU A 106 -2.90 -16.95 2.03
CA GLU A 106 -4.07 -17.49 2.73
C GLU A 106 -3.92 -17.42 4.25
N GLU A 107 -2.71 -17.64 4.78
CA GLU A 107 -2.42 -17.44 6.21
C GLU A 107 -2.64 -15.99 6.64
N SER A 108 -2.21 -15.03 5.82
CA SER A 108 -2.47 -13.59 6.05
C SER A 108 -3.97 -13.29 6.04
N GLU A 109 -4.72 -13.86 5.11
CA GLU A 109 -6.17 -13.59 4.95
C GLU A 109 -6.95 -13.92 6.21
N LYS A 110 -6.56 -14.93 6.98
CA LYS A 110 -7.22 -15.29 8.25
C LYS A 110 -7.25 -14.13 9.22
N TYR A 111 -6.17 -13.37 9.33
CA TYR A 111 -6.12 -12.18 10.19
C TYR A 111 -7.02 -11.06 9.66
N PHE A 112 -7.08 -10.87 8.33
CA PHE A 112 -8.00 -9.89 7.74
C PHE A 112 -9.46 -10.27 8.03
N GLU A 113 -9.83 -11.53 7.88
CA GLU A 113 -11.18 -12.02 8.17
C GLU A 113 -11.53 -11.90 9.66
N GLU A 114 -10.62 -12.28 10.55
CA GLU A 114 -10.82 -12.23 11.99
C GLU A 114 -11.06 -10.79 12.49
N TYR A 115 -10.21 -9.85 12.08
CA TYR A 115 -10.25 -8.49 12.64
C TYR A 115 -11.07 -7.49 11.81
N ALA A 116 -11.34 -7.74 10.52
CA ALA A 116 -12.26 -6.92 9.75
C ALA A 116 -13.74 -7.17 10.09
N THR A 117 -14.09 -8.39 10.51
CA THR A 117 -15.47 -8.79 10.85
C THR A 117 -15.99 -8.11 12.12
N LEU A 118 -15.12 -7.68 13.02
CA LEU A 118 -15.52 -6.94 14.22
C LEU A 118 -16.23 -5.60 13.90
N LYS A 119 -16.00 -5.04 12.71
CA LYS A 119 -16.69 -3.83 12.24
C LYS A 119 -17.95 -4.12 11.42
N ALA A 120 -18.04 -5.26 10.75
CA ALA A 120 -19.22 -5.65 9.97
C ALA A 120 -20.47 -5.84 10.82
N VAL A 121 -20.32 -6.07 12.13
CA VAL A 121 -21.43 -6.15 13.08
C VAL A 121 -22.00 -4.76 13.40
N THR A 122 -21.25 -3.68 13.19
CA THR A 122 -21.66 -2.30 13.49
C THR A 122 -22.01 -1.46 12.26
N LEU A 123 -21.65 -1.89 11.07
CA LEU A 123 -22.00 -1.20 9.83
C LEU A 123 -22.85 -2.14 8.94
N SER A 124 -24.15 -2.11 9.16
CA SER A 124 -25.13 -2.69 8.24
C SER A 124 -24.90 -2.16 6.83
N ALA A 125 -24.60 -3.08 5.92
CA ALA A 125 -24.83 -3.00 4.49
C ALA A 125 -24.42 -1.69 3.80
N VAL A 126 -23.13 -1.55 3.50
CA VAL A 126 -22.76 -0.94 2.24
C VAL A 126 -22.52 -2.10 1.27
N GLU A 127 -23.49 -2.33 0.39
CA GLU A 127 -23.39 -3.21 -0.78
C GLU A 127 -22.31 -2.63 -1.71
N GLY A 128 -21.05 -3.06 -1.50
CA GLY A 128 -19.93 -2.80 -2.37
C GLY A 128 -19.05 -4.05 -2.34
N GLN A 129 -18.78 -4.63 -3.50
CA GLN A 129 -17.93 -5.80 -3.66
C GLN A 129 -16.66 -5.63 -2.82
N ASN A 130 -16.44 -6.50 -1.84
CA ASN A 130 -15.20 -6.57 -1.04
C ASN A 130 -14.03 -6.90 -1.99
N LEU A 131 -13.46 -5.86 -2.58
CA LEU A 131 -12.34 -6.01 -3.50
C LEU A 131 -11.11 -6.42 -2.72
N LYS A 132 -10.69 -7.67 -2.89
CA LYS A 132 -9.44 -8.16 -2.29
C LYS A 132 -8.25 -7.50 -2.98
N LEU A 133 -7.52 -6.64 -2.26
CA LEU A 133 -6.31 -5.98 -2.75
C LEU A 133 -5.08 -6.78 -2.32
N PHE A 134 -4.13 -6.96 -3.23
CA PHE A 134 -2.86 -7.62 -2.95
C PHE A 134 -1.70 -6.81 -3.54
N ARG A 135 -0.63 -6.65 -2.78
CA ARG A 135 0.64 -6.14 -3.28
C ARG A 135 1.76 -7.13 -2.97
N PRO A 136 2.53 -7.59 -3.99
CA PRO A 136 3.64 -8.49 -3.74
C PRO A 136 4.80 -7.78 -3.06
N PRO A 137 5.36 -8.32 -1.97
CA PRO A 137 6.60 -7.82 -1.38
C PRO A 137 7.71 -7.63 -2.42
N TYR A 138 8.44 -6.53 -2.29
CA TYR A 138 9.50 -6.12 -3.24
C TYR A 138 9.02 -5.89 -4.69
N GLY A 139 7.73 -5.90 -4.98
CA GLY A 139 7.19 -5.92 -6.33
C GLY A 139 7.51 -7.18 -7.12
N ARG A 140 7.90 -8.27 -6.46
CA ARG A 140 8.42 -9.49 -7.09
C ARG A 140 7.38 -10.60 -7.10
N LEU A 141 6.88 -10.92 -8.28
CA LEU A 141 5.84 -11.92 -8.50
C LEU A 141 6.09 -12.66 -9.80
N SER A 142 5.99 -14.00 -9.80
CA SER A 142 6.04 -14.79 -11.02
C SER A 142 4.69 -14.77 -11.77
N PHE A 143 4.72 -15.04 -13.07
CA PHE A 143 3.47 -15.13 -13.87
C PHE A 143 2.51 -16.19 -13.33
N SER A 144 3.03 -17.35 -12.88
CA SER A 144 2.23 -18.42 -12.29
C SER A 144 1.54 -17.97 -11.01
N GLN A 145 2.28 -17.30 -10.10
CA GLN A 145 1.75 -16.73 -8.88
C GLN A 145 0.68 -15.68 -9.20
N SER A 146 0.98 -14.73 -10.08
CA SER A 146 0.05 -13.68 -10.50
C SER A 146 -1.29 -14.26 -11.01
N LYS A 147 -1.22 -15.26 -11.89
CA LYS A 147 -2.43 -15.91 -12.43
C LYS A 147 -3.27 -16.55 -11.34
N LYS A 148 -2.64 -17.24 -10.37
CA LYS A 148 -3.33 -17.92 -9.28
C LYS A 148 -3.91 -16.93 -8.27
N ILE A 149 -3.17 -15.89 -7.88
CA ILE A 149 -3.63 -14.84 -6.95
C ILE A 149 -4.87 -14.13 -7.52
N ARG A 150 -4.88 -13.80 -8.82
CA ARG A 150 -6.06 -13.21 -9.47
C ARG A 150 -7.26 -14.18 -9.50
N LYS A 151 -7.01 -15.51 -9.63
CA LYS A 151 -8.07 -16.52 -9.52
C LYS A 151 -8.64 -16.63 -8.09
N MET A 152 -7.87 -16.24 -7.07
CA MET A 152 -8.35 -16.14 -5.68
C MET A 152 -9.18 -14.86 -5.43
N GLY A 153 -9.45 -14.07 -6.49
CA GLY A 153 -10.24 -12.83 -6.40
C GLY A 153 -9.45 -11.58 -6.08
N TYR A 154 -8.12 -11.64 -6.01
CA TYR A 154 -7.30 -10.48 -5.73
C TYR A 154 -7.07 -9.60 -6.96
N LYS A 155 -7.15 -8.29 -6.77
CA LYS A 155 -6.60 -7.27 -7.66
C LYS A 155 -5.15 -6.98 -7.25
N ILE A 156 -4.19 -7.19 -8.15
CA ILE A 156 -2.77 -6.94 -7.88
C ILE A 156 -2.49 -5.45 -8.08
N ILE A 157 -2.12 -4.78 -6.99
CA ILE A 157 -1.82 -3.35 -6.96
C ILE A 157 -0.31 -3.15 -6.90
N MET A 158 0.21 -2.49 -7.90
CA MET A 158 1.60 -2.06 -7.96
C MET A 158 1.68 -0.56 -7.65
N TRP A 159 2.61 0.16 -8.28
CA TRP A 159 2.79 1.60 -8.07
C TRP A 159 3.26 2.32 -9.33
N ASP A 160 2.95 3.58 -9.38
CA ASP A 160 3.46 4.51 -10.36
C ASP A 160 4.73 5.21 -9.86
N VAL A 161 4.74 5.58 -8.57
CA VAL A 161 5.84 6.29 -7.93
C VAL A 161 6.27 5.58 -6.65
N LEU A 162 7.58 5.33 -6.52
CA LEU A 162 8.22 4.77 -5.34
C LEU A 162 8.97 5.89 -4.61
N SER A 163 8.64 6.13 -3.35
CA SER A 163 9.35 7.12 -2.52
C SER A 163 10.82 6.73 -2.29
N ALA A 164 11.08 5.44 -2.19
CA ALA A 164 12.33 4.84 -1.75
C ALA A 164 12.71 5.20 -0.30
N ASP A 165 11.71 5.44 0.55
CA ASP A 165 11.88 5.74 1.97
C ASP A 165 12.60 4.64 2.77
N PHE A 166 12.52 3.39 2.31
CA PHE A 166 13.27 2.25 2.85
C PHE A 166 14.76 2.25 2.55
N ASP A 167 15.22 3.07 1.60
CA ASP A 167 16.63 3.11 1.19
C ASP A 167 17.44 4.04 2.10
N THR A 168 18.26 3.45 2.96
CA THR A 168 19.09 4.18 3.92
C THR A 168 20.24 4.97 3.29
N GLU A 169 20.55 4.74 2.00
CA GLU A 169 21.63 5.45 1.30
C GLU A 169 21.20 6.78 0.67
N ILE A 170 19.90 7.07 0.60
CA ILE A 170 19.42 8.36 0.10
C ILE A 170 19.08 9.30 1.26
N SER A 171 19.21 10.62 1.02
CA SER A 171 18.79 11.63 2.00
C SER A 171 17.27 11.77 2.05
N ASN A 172 16.78 12.45 3.09
CA ASN A 172 15.37 12.78 3.26
C ASN A 172 14.86 13.67 2.09
N GLU A 173 15.69 14.63 1.65
CA GLU A 173 15.40 15.53 0.52
C GLU A 173 15.31 14.75 -0.80
N LYS A 174 16.20 13.76 -1.00
CA LYS A 174 16.16 12.92 -2.19
C LYS A 174 14.90 12.06 -2.22
N CYS A 175 14.48 11.53 -1.07
CA CYS A 175 13.21 10.80 -0.94
C CYS A 175 12.01 11.72 -1.28
N LEU A 176 12.00 12.96 -0.79
CA LEU A 176 10.97 13.95 -1.13
C LEU A 176 10.97 14.29 -2.63
N GLU A 177 12.15 14.52 -3.22
CA GLU A 177 12.32 14.78 -4.65
C GLU A 177 11.77 13.63 -5.50
N ASN A 178 12.04 12.37 -5.12
CA ASN A 178 11.53 11.19 -5.80
C ASN A 178 10.00 11.20 -5.90
N VAL A 179 9.31 11.69 -4.90
CA VAL A 179 7.86 11.76 -4.87
C VAL A 179 7.37 12.97 -5.69
N ILE A 180 7.79 14.18 -5.33
CA ILE A 180 7.22 15.41 -5.90
C ILE A 180 7.45 15.53 -7.41
N ARG A 181 8.63 15.11 -7.92
CA ARG A 181 8.94 15.24 -9.35
C ARG A 181 8.24 14.20 -10.24
N ASN A 182 7.70 13.13 -9.67
CA ASN A 182 7.19 11.99 -10.44
C ASN A 182 5.69 11.77 -10.33
N ILE A 183 5.01 12.48 -9.42
CA ILE A 183 3.55 12.36 -9.25
C ILE A 183 2.80 13.01 -10.42
N GLU A 184 1.79 12.30 -10.87
CA GLU A 184 0.78 12.75 -11.82
C GLU A 184 -0.60 12.42 -11.27
N ASN A 185 -1.65 13.02 -11.86
CA ASN A 185 -3.02 12.70 -11.46
C ASN A 185 -3.31 11.20 -11.58
N GLY A 186 -3.85 10.60 -10.51
CA GLY A 186 -4.12 9.17 -10.44
C GLY A 186 -2.93 8.30 -10.08
N SER A 187 -1.75 8.88 -9.77
CA SER A 187 -0.57 8.11 -9.33
C SER A 187 -0.85 7.33 -8.06
N ILE A 188 -0.42 6.07 -8.03
CA ILE A 188 -0.28 5.25 -6.83
C ILE A 188 1.14 5.45 -6.32
N ILE A 189 1.28 5.94 -5.08
CA ILE A 189 2.56 6.28 -4.45
C ILE A 189 2.82 5.30 -3.31
N VAL A 190 4.02 4.70 -3.27
CA VAL A 190 4.44 3.79 -2.20
C VAL A 190 5.30 4.49 -1.19
N PHE A 191 4.87 4.38 0.06
CA PHE A 191 5.61 4.58 1.28
C PHE A 191 5.62 3.28 2.10
N HIS A 192 6.40 3.24 3.18
CA HIS A 192 6.44 2.11 4.11
C HIS A 192 6.24 2.61 5.54
N ASP A 193 5.23 2.11 6.23
CA ASP A 193 5.01 2.40 7.65
C ASP A 193 5.77 1.40 8.54
N SER A 194 7.06 1.24 8.24
CA SER A 194 7.99 0.34 8.92
C SER A 194 9.10 1.09 9.66
N ILE A 195 9.74 0.41 10.64
CA ILE A 195 10.82 1.00 11.44
C ILE A 195 11.93 1.56 10.53
N LYS A 196 12.30 0.82 9.50
CA LYS A 196 13.38 1.18 8.58
C LYS A 196 13.09 2.47 7.79
N ALA A 197 11.85 2.68 7.41
CA ALA A 197 11.43 3.82 6.60
C ALA A 197 11.02 5.03 7.44
N SER A 198 10.84 4.87 8.75
CA SER A 198 10.15 5.82 9.63
C SER A 198 10.73 7.23 9.61
N GLU A 199 12.06 7.38 9.57
CA GLU A 199 12.70 8.70 9.54
C GLU A 199 12.33 9.48 8.27
N LYS A 200 12.48 8.83 7.10
CA LYS A 200 12.15 9.44 5.81
C LYS A 200 10.65 9.65 5.66
N LEU A 201 9.83 8.68 6.07
CA LEU A 201 8.39 8.81 6.07
C LEU A 201 7.94 10.06 6.86
N LYS A 202 8.46 10.25 8.07
CA LYS A 202 8.14 11.40 8.93
C LYS A 202 8.60 12.74 8.35
N PHE A 203 9.66 12.75 7.56
CA PHE A 203 10.13 13.95 6.86
C PHE A 203 9.31 14.25 5.59
N VAL A 204 8.96 13.22 4.82
CA VAL A 204 8.40 13.36 3.47
C VAL A 204 6.88 13.49 3.48
N LEU A 205 6.17 12.64 4.23
CA LEU A 205 4.71 12.56 4.17
C LEU A 205 4.01 13.89 4.46
N PRO A 206 4.36 14.65 5.53
CA PRO A 206 3.71 15.93 5.79
C PRO A 206 3.87 16.93 4.65
N LYS A 207 5.07 16.98 4.04
CA LYS A 207 5.37 17.88 2.93
C LYS A 207 4.61 17.51 1.64
N VAL A 208 4.45 16.22 1.38
CA VAL A 208 3.67 15.72 0.25
C VAL A 208 2.19 16.05 0.42
N LEU A 209 1.65 15.82 1.62
CA LEU A 209 0.26 16.12 1.96
C LEU A 209 -0.01 17.63 1.82
N GLU A 210 0.82 18.47 2.41
CA GLU A 210 0.71 19.93 2.34
C GLU A 210 0.77 20.43 0.90
N TYR A 211 1.83 20.06 0.16
CA TYR A 211 2.08 20.52 -1.20
C TYR A 211 0.93 20.19 -2.16
N TYR A 212 0.47 18.93 -2.15
CA TYR A 212 -0.60 18.50 -3.07
C TYR A 212 -1.99 18.94 -2.62
N SER A 213 -2.25 19.08 -1.31
CA SER A 213 -3.48 19.71 -0.81
C SER A 213 -3.59 21.16 -1.28
N TYR A 214 -2.48 21.93 -1.19
CA TYR A 214 -2.46 23.31 -1.69
C TYR A 214 -2.73 23.41 -3.20
N GLN A 215 -2.32 22.39 -3.97
CA GLN A 215 -2.60 22.32 -5.41
C GLN A 215 -3.99 21.76 -5.73
N GLY A 216 -4.83 21.51 -4.74
CA GLY A 216 -6.21 21.05 -4.91
C GLY A 216 -6.33 19.55 -5.22
N PHE A 217 -5.34 18.74 -4.87
CA PHE A 217 -5.48 17.29 -4.95
C PHE A 217 -6.22 16.71 -3.74
N ASN A 218 -7.04 15.72 -4.01
CA ASN A 218 -7.65 14.86 -3.00
C ASN A 218 -6.83 13.57 -2.86
N PHE A 219 -6.79 13.03 -1.64
CA PHE A 219 -6.16 11.74 -1.35
C PHE A 219 -7.25 10.70 -1.09
N ARG A 220 -7.28 9.66 -1.91
CA ARG A 220 -8.29 8.58 -1.81
C ARG A 220 -7.65 7.22 -1.59
N SER A 221 -8.38 6.33 -0.92
CA SER A 221 -8.07 4.89 -0.89
C SER A 221 -8.35 4.23 -2.25
N ILE A 222 -7.71 3.08 -2.49
CA ILE A 222 -7.98 2.22 -3.64
C ILE A 222 -9.21 1.36 -3.31
N GLU A 223 -10.20 1.42 -4.17
CA GLU A 223 -11.46 0.68 -4.08
C GLU A 223 -11.59 -0.33 -5.22
#